data_245754be5705b8e9e450811fd8c34542
#
_entry.id   245754be5705b8e9e450811fd8c34542
#
_cell.length_a   1.000
_cell.length_b   1.000
_cell.length_c   1.000
_cell.angle_alpha   90.00
_cell.angle_beta   90.00
_cell.angle_gamma   90.00
#
_symmetry.space_group_name_H-M   'P 1'
#
loop_
_entity.id
_entity.type
_entity.pdbx_description
1 polymer ?
#
loop_
_entity_poly.entity_id
_entity_poly.type
_entity_poly.pdbx_seq_one_letter_code
_entity_poly.pdbx_strand_id
1 'polypeptide(L)'
;MKILSGIFLFAILVWLVATTSVAHAPEAAPCSPEWFGYLDNRYFEISDGEGHGPDIGSSEWLNAFEARARLPATSALPKPQRCQIIQARIAHRTYLINAQLGWAFSL
;
A
#
# COMPACT_ATOMS: atom_id res chain seq x y z
N MET A 1 0.71 -25.35 -31.22
CA MET A 1 1.35 -24.14 -30.73
C MET A 1 0.37 -23.14 -30.12
N LYS A 2 -0.81 -22.89 -30.71
CA LYS A 2 -1.80 -21.98 -30.14
C LYS A 2 -2.32 -22.43 -28.78
N ILE A 3 -2.43 -23.73 -28.54
CA ILE A 3 -2.88 -24.29 -27.26
C ILE A 3 -1.87 -24.02 -26.15
N LEU A 4 -0.57 -24.16 -26.44
CA LEU A 4 0.49 -23.90 -25.47
C LEU A 4 0.55 -22.43 -25.09
N SER A 5 0.38 -21.51 -26.04
CA SER A 5 0.32 -20.09 -25.78
C SER A 5 -0.89 -19.73 -24.90
N GLY A 6 -2.06 -20.34 -25.16
CA GLY A 6 -3.26 -20.13 -24.36
C GLY A 6 -3.10 -20.61 -22.92
N ILE A 7 -2.48 -21.78 -22.72
CA ILE A 7 -2.20 -22.32 -21.39
C ILE A 7 -1.21 -21.42 -20.64
N PHE A 8 -0.19 -20.94 -21.32
CA PHE A 8 0.81 -20.04 -20.73
C PHE A 8 0.18 -18.72 -20.28
N LEU A 9 -0.66 -18.11 -21.14
CA LEU A 9 -1.37 -16.89 -20.80
C LEU A 9 -2.33 -17.10 -19.63
N PHE A 10 -3.04 -18.22 -19.61
CA PHE A 10 -3.95 -18.54 -18.51
C PHE A 10 -3.17 -18.71 -17.20
N ALA A 11 -2.04 -19.37 -17.22
CA ALA A 11 -1.19 -19.55 -16.05
C ALA A 11 -0.68 -18.21 -15.51
N ILE A 12 -0.30 -17.28 -16.39
CA ILE A 12 0.13 -15.93 -16.00
C ILE A 12 -1.03 -15.18 -15.35
N LEU A 13 -2.23 -15.24 -15.92
CA LEU A 13 -3.40 -14.57 -15.37
C LEU A 13 -3.77 -15.10 -13.99
N VAL A 14 -3.75 -16.41 -13.80
CA VAL A 14 -4.01 -17.01 -12.49
C VAL A 14 -2.96 -16.58 -11.48
N TRP A 15 -1.69 -16.55 -11.86
CA TRP A 15 -0.62 -16.10 -10.98
C TRP A 15 -0.79 -14.63 -10.59
N LEU A 16 -1.13 -13.76 -11.54
CA LEU A 16 -1.37 -12.33 -11.27
C LEU A 16 -2.55 -12.14 -10.31
N VAL A 17 -3.64 -12.86 -10.53
CA VAL A 17 -4.81 -12.78 -9.64
C VAL A 17 -4.47 -13.27 -8.24
N ALA A 18 -3.71 -14.38 -8.15
CA ALA A 18 -3.35 -14.97 -6.86
C ALA A 18 -2.39 -14.09 -6.06
N THR A 19 -1.52 -13.30 -6.74
CA THR A 19 -0.52 -12.46 -6.08
C THR A 19 -0.94 -11.00 -5.95
N THR A 20 -2.03 -10.59 -6.60
CA THR A 20 -2.55 -9.23 -6.52
C THR A 20 -3.59 -9.15 -5.42
N SER A 21 -3.45 -8.16 -4.54
CA SER A 21 -4.40 -7.89 -3.47
C SER A 21 -5.10 -6.55 -3.69
N VAL A 22 -6.32 -6.46 -3.15
CA VAL A 22 -7.08 -5.21 -3.14
C VAL A 22 -6.99 -4.63 -1.73
N ALA A 23 -6.48 -3.41 -1.63
CA ALA A 23 -6.33 -2.75 -0.35
C ALA A 23 -7.49 -1.79 -0.11
N HIS A 24 -8.11 -1.91 1.06
CA HIS A 24 -9.20 -1.04 1.52
C HIS A 24 -8.74 -0.22 2.70
N ALA A 25 -9.29 0.99 2.85
CA ALA A 25 -8.94 1.85 3.97
C ALA A 25 -9.25 1.18 5.31
N PRO A 26 -8.38 1.35 6.32
CA PRO A 26 -8.60 0.75 7.63
C PRO A 26 -9.75 1.41 8.38
N GLU A 27 -10.40 0.65 9.26
CA GLU A 27 -11.43 1.17 10.15
C GLU A 27 -10.83 1.74 11.45
N ALA A 28 -9.56 1.45 11.72
CA ALA A 28 -8.87 1.95 12.90
C ALA A 28 -8.71 3.47 12.84
N ALA A 29 -8.63 4.10 14.01
CA ALA A 29 -8.46 5.56 14.09
C ALA A 29 -7.12 5.99 13.47
N PRO A 30 -7.11 7.05 12.63
CA PRO A 30 -5.86 7.52 12.04
C PRO A 30 -4.81 7.86 13.11
N CYS A 31 -3.56 7.54 12.83
CA CYS A 31 -2.42 7.69 13.73
C CYS A 31 -2.41 6.74 14.93
N SER A 32 -3.34 5.79 15.05
CA SER A 32 -3.24 4.75 16.07
C SER A 32 -2.22 3.69 15.64
N PRO A 33 -1.66 2.93 16.60
CA PRO A 33 -0.75 1.83 16.25
C PRO A 33 -1.38 0.82 15.30
N GLU A 34 -2.65 0.52 15.48
CA GLU A 34 -3.40 -0.39 14.61
C GLU A 34 -3.52 0.16 13.19
N TRP A 35 -3.74 1.47 13.06
CA TRP A 35 -3.83 2.12 11.77
C TRP A 35 -2.50 2.05 11.01
N PHE A 36 -1.40 2.41 11.66
CA PHE A 36 -0.08 2.34 11.05
C PHE A 36 0.28 0.91 10.66
N GLY A 37 0.05 -0.05 11.56
CA GLY A 37 0.33 -1.46 11.30
C GLY A 37 -0.49 -2.00 10.14
N TYR A 38 -1.75 -1.62 10.03
CA TYR A 38 -2.61 -2.01 8.92
C TYR A 38 -2.05 -1.51 7.60
N LEU A 39 -1.67 -0.23 7.53
CA LEU A 39 -1.15 0.35 6.29
C LEU A 39 0.18 -0.28 5.89
N ASP A 40 1.07 -0.51 6.84
CA ASP A 40 2.36 -1.13 6.56
C ASP A 40 2.21 -2.58 6.10
N ASN A 41 1.21 -3.27 6.60
CA ASN A 41 0.98 -4.68 6.32
C ASN A 41 0.10 -4.91 5.08
N ARG A 42 -0.92 -4.07 4.88
CA ARG A 42 -1.93 -4.27 3.83
C ARG A 42 -1.72 -3.44 2.58
N TYR A 43 -1.04 -2.28 2.69
CA TYR A 43 -0.78 -1.42 1.54
C TYR A 43 0.66 -1.59 1.05
N PHE A 44 1.62 -1.10 1.82
CA PHE A 44 3.03 -1.10 1.42
C PHE A 44 3.89 -1.47 2.61
N GLU A 45 4.73 -2.46 2.46
CA GLU A 45 5.68 -2.87 3.48
C GLU A 45 6.87 -1.89 3.45
N ILE A 46 6.73 -0.79 4.18
CA ILE A 46 7.73 0.28 4.24
C ILE A 46 8.78 -0.03 5.29
N SER A 47 8.34 -0.50 6.46
CA SER A 47 9.24 -1.01 7.50
C SER A 47 9.35 -2.53 7.35
N ASP A 48 10.58 -3.05 7.41
CA ASP A 48 10.79 -4.49 7.27
C ASP A 48 10.71 -5.25 8.60
N GLY A 49 10.51 -4.53 9.71
CA GLY A 49 10.45 -5.14 11.03
C GLY A 49 11.79 -5.61 11.58
N GLU A 50 12.88 -5.48 10.82
CA GLU A 50 14.22 -5.93 11.19
C GLU A 50 15.19 -4.77 11.42
N GLY A 51 14.68 -3.55 11.50
CA GLY A 51 15.50 -2.36 11.69
C GLY A 51 16.02 -1.73 10.41
N HIS A 52 15.61 -2.23 9.26
CA HIS A 52 15.92 -1.63 7.95
C HIS A 52 14.71 -0.84 7.48
N GLY A 53 14.88 0.42 7.18
CA GLY A 53 13.81 1.30 6.77
C GLY A 53 13.24 2.12 7.91
N PRO A 54 12.30 3.02 7.63
CA PRO A 54 11.73 3.93 8.61
C PRO A 54 10.91 3.19 9.68
N ASP A 55 10.94 3.69 10.90
CA ASP A 55 10.08 3.16 11.96
C ASP A 55 8.61 3.45 11.64
N ILE A 56 7.76 2.46 11.88
CA ILE A 56 6.32 2.60 11.66
C ILE A 56 5.80 3.79 12.48
N GLY A 57 5.11 4.71 11.80
CA GLY A 57 4.55 5.89 12.43
C GLY A 57 5.46 7.09 12.52
N SER A 58 6.72 6.97 12.10
CA SER A 58 7.64 8.11 12.03
C SER A 58 7.31 9.04 10.87
N SER A 59 7.85 10.27 10.89
CA SER A 59 7.70 11.18 9.77
C SER A 59 8.27 10.61 8.48
N GLU A 60 9.38 9.90 8.58
CA GLU A 60 9.99 9.23 7.42
C GLU A 60 9.08 8.15 6.85
N TRP A 61 8.42 7.38 7.73
CA TRP A 61 7.44 6.38 7.31
C TRP A 61 6.28 7.04 6.57
N LEU A 62 5.76 8.15 7.10
CA LEU A 62 4.66 8.89 6.46
C LEU A 62 5.06 9.42 5.09
N ASN A 63 6.28 9.98 4.98
CA ASN A 63 6.80 10.45 3.69
C ASN A 63 6.89 9.31 2.68
N ALA A 64 7.40 8.17 3.10
CA ALA A 64 7.53 6.99 2.22
C ALA A 64 6.17 6.46 1.80
N PHE A 65 5.21 6.40 2.72
CA PHE A 65 3.85 5.95 2.40
C PHE A 65 3.18 6.88 1.39
N GLU A 66 3.26 8.18 1.60
CA GLU A 66 2.69 9.16 0.67
C GLU A 66 3.28 9.01 -0.73
N ALA A 67 4.59 8.84 -0.83
CA ALA A 67 5.25 8.66 -2.12
C ALA A 67 4.80 7.38 -2.82
N ARG A 68 4.72 6.27 -2.10
CA ARG A 68 4.31 4.99 -2.67
C ARG A 68 2.83 4.98 -3.06
N ALA A 69 1.99 5.61 -2.26
CA ALA A 69 0.55 5.70 -2.53
C ALA A 69 0.21 6.81 -3.53
N ARG A 70 1.19 7.56 -3.98
CA ARG A 70 1.02 8.67 -4.92
C ARG A 70 0.07 9.74 -4.36
N LEU A 71 0.25 10.06 -3.09
CA LEU A 71 -0.50 11.10 -2.41
C LEU A 71 0.32 12.39 -2.35
N PRO A 72 -0.36 13.55 -2.21
CA PRO A 72 0.36 14.81 -2.01
C PRO A 72 1.21 14.76 -0.74
N ALA A 73 2.39 15.37 -0.80
CA ALA A 73 3.27 15.46 0.37
C ALA A 73 2.67 16.40 1.42
N THR A 74 2.62 15.94 2.67
CA THR A 74 2.08 16.72 3.77
C THR A 74 3.09 16.90 4.89
N SER A 75 4.39 16.85 4.56
CA SER A 75 5.47 16.88 5.54
C SER A 75 5.50 18.16 6.39
N ALA A 76 4.91 19.25 5.91
CA ALA A 76 4.83 20.52 6.65
C ALA A 76 3.73 20.54 7.71
N LEU A 77 2.84 19.54 7.74
CA LEU A 77 1.70 19.50 8.65
C LEU A 77 2.01 18.69 9.91
N PRO A 78 1.31 18.96 11.03
CA PRO A 78 1.41 18.11 12.20
C PRO A 78 0.96 16.68 11.92
N LYS A 79 1.56 15.71 12.61
CA LYS A 79 1.30 14.29 12.37
C LYS A 79 -0.19 13.92 12.42
N PRO A 80 -1.00 14.37 13.40
CA PRO A 80 -2.43 14.02 13.42
C PRO A 80 -3.17 14.45 12.16
N GLN A 81 -2.84 15.63 11.62
CA GLN A 81 -3.45 16.12 10.38
C GLN A 81 -3.00 15.28 9.18
N ARG A 82 -1.73 14.88 9.15
CA ARG A 82 -1.20 14.03 8.09
C ARG A 82 -1.95 12.70 8.01
N CYS A 83 -2.17 12.06 9.15
CA CYS A 83 -2.89 10.79 9.21
C CYS A 83 -4.33 10.94 8.73
N GLN A 84 -5.01 12.02 9.12
CA GLN A 84 -6.38 12.27 8.68
C GLN A 84 -6.47 12.50 7.17
N ILE A 85 -5.53 13.25 6.60
CA ILE A 85 -5.49 13.49 5.16
C ILE A 85 -5.23 12.19 4.41
N ILE A 86 -4.28 11.38 4.87
CA ILE A 86 -3.98 10.08 4.27
C ILE A 86 -5.22 9.19 4.31
N GLN A 87 -5.88 9.09 5.47
CA GLN A 87 -7.09 8.29 5.63
C GLN A 87 -8.18 8.74 4.65
N ALA A 88 -8.43 10.05 4.55
CA ALA A 88 -9.43 10.57 3.64
C ALA A 88 -9.12 10.26 2.18
N ARG A 89 -7.85 10.34 1.79
CA ARG A 89 -7.43 10.07 0.42
C ARG A 89 -7.55 8.59 0.07
N ILE A 90 -7.07 7.70 0.93
CA ILE A 90 -7.15 6.26 0.64
C ILE A 90 -8.58 5.73 0.76
N ALA A 91 -9.44 6.36 1.54
CA ALA A 91 -10.85 5.97 1.64
C ALA A 91 -11.61 6.20 0.33
N HIS A 92 -11.16 7.13 -0.51
CA HIS A 92 -11.77 7.42 -1.80
C HIS A 92 -11.10 6.68 -2.98
N ARG A 93 -10.13 5.80 -2.69
CA ARG A 93 -9.40 5.08 -3.72
C ARG A 93 -9.36 3.59 -3.41
N THR A 94 -9.39 2.79 -4.45
CA THR A 94 -9.13 1.36 -4.35
C THR A 94 -7.75 1.10 -4.92
N TYR A 95 -6.91 0.39 -4.16
CA TYR A 95 -5.55 0.06 -4.58
C TYR A 95 -5.47 -1.41 -4.96
N LEU A 96 -4.93 -1.67 -6.14
CA LEU A 96 -4.56 -3.01 -6.58
C LEU A 96 -3.05 -3.13 -6.43
N ILE A 97 -2.61 -4.04 -5.56
CA ILE A 97 -1.20 -4.16 -5.18
C ILE A 97 -0.71 -5.56 -5.49
N ASN A 98 0.41 -5.63 -6.21
CA ASN A 98 1.11 -6.89 -6.44
C ASN A 98 2.52 -6.78 -5.86
N ALA A 99 2.74 -7.37 -4.69
CA ALA A 99 4.02 -7.33 -4.00
C ALA A 99 5.10 -8.10 -4.74
N GLN A 100 4.72 -9.14 -5.49
CA GLN A 100 5.67 -9.96 -6.26
C GLN A 100 6.28 -9.16 -7.41
N LEU A 101 5.49 -8.35 -8.08
CA LEU A 101 5.94 -7.51 -9.19
C LEU A 101 6.35 -6.13 -8.72
N GLY A 102 6.03 -5.76 -7.49
CA GLY A 102 6.39 -4.46 -6.91
C GLY A 102 5.62 -3.28 -7.47
N TRP A 103 4.40 -3.49 -7.98
CA TRP A 103 3.58 -2.39 -8.50
C TRP A 103 2.27 -2.25 -7.72
N ALA A 104 1.71 -1.04 -7.82
CA ALA A 104 0.41 -0.72 -7.25
C ALA A 104 -0.32 0.27 -8.16
N PHE A 105 -1.63 0.07 -8.33
CA PHE A 105 -2.49 0.98 -9.07
C PHE A 105 -3.61 1.47 -8.16
N SER A 106 -3.96 2.75 -8.28
CA SER A 106 -5.11 3.33 -7.59
C SER A 106 -6.24 3.59 -8.60
N LEU A 107 -7.43 3.27 -8.18
CA LEU A 107 -8.64 3.47 -8.99
C LEU A 107 -9.55 4.52 -8.36
#